data_83f8b4045a6d3f666f109df32dd86b99
#
_entry.id   83f8b4045a6d3f666f109df32dd86b99
#
_cell.length_a   1.000
_cell.length_b   1.000
_cell.length_c   1.000
_cell.angle_alpha   90.00
_cell.angle_beta   90.00
_cell.angle_gamma   90.00
#
_symmetry.space_group_name_H-M   'P 1'
#
loop_
_entity.id
_entity.type
_entity.pdbx_description
1 polymer ?
#
loop_
_entity_poly.entity_id
_entity_poly.type
_entity_poly.pdbx_seq_one_letter_code
_entity_poly.pdbx_strand_id
1 'polypeptide(L)'
;MTCNPSALISLARIKTADEYTFMHSVAVCALMVGLARQMGLGEEATQQAGLAGLLHDLGKAHIPLEILNKPGKLSDAEFALMRGHPGAGHALLQGQGLPAPVLDACLHHHEKIDGTGYPHRLPAEQITTLARMAAICDVYDAITSDRPYKAGWDPAESLRRMAEWTRDHLDQRLYQAFVKSLGIYPVGSLVRLTSGRLGVVTEQSPGTLLTPRVKVFYSTKSDMRIPPELIDLSAPGCREQIAGREDPARWQFPDLNELWSGLPHQPW
;
A
#
# COMPACT_ATOMS: atom_id res chain seq x y z
N MET A 1 -15.66 16.12 -15.66
CA MET A 1 -15.46 14.66 -15.50
C MET A 1 -16.77 14.06 -15.05
N THR A 2 -17.48 13.37 -15.91
CA THR A 2 -18.65 12.58 -15.53
C THR A 2 -18.13 11.24 -15.01
N CYS A 3 -17.93 11.11 -13.69
CA CYS A 3 -17.73 9.81 -13.07
C CYS A 3 -18.94 8.94 -13.43
N ASN A 4 -18.68 7.78 -14.04
CA ASN A 4 -19.76 6.84 -14.36
C ASN A 4 -20.44 6.36 -13.06
N PRO A 5 -21.73 6.63 -12.86
CA PRO A 5 -22.42 6.23 -11.65
C PRO A 5 -22.35 4.73 -11.35
N SER A 6 -22.30 3.87 -12.39
CA SER A 6 -22.28 2.42 -12.23
C SER A 6 -21.00 1.89 -11.59
N ALA A 7 -19.82 2.43 -11.95
CA ALA A 7 -18.55 2.04 -11.33
C ALA A 7 -18.49 2.45 -9.85
N LEU A 8 -18.97 3.67 -9.54
CA LEU A 8 -19.06 4.16 -8.15
C LEU A 8 -20.08 3.38 -7.32
N ILE A 9 -21.23 2.98 -7.91
CA ILE A 9 -22.22 2.12 -7.25
C ILE A 9 -21.64 0.74 -6.95
N SER A 10 -20.86 0.17 -7.89
CA SER A 10 -20.20 -1.11 -7.66
C SER A 10 -19.14 -1.03 -6.56
N LEU A 11 -18.37 0.06 -6.51
CA LEU A 11 -17.42 0.33 -5.42
C LEU A 11 -18.13 0.49 -4.06
N ALA A 12 -19.27 1.20 -4.03
CA ALA A 12 -20.09 1.34 -2.83
C ALA A 12 -20.70 0.00 -2.36
N ARG A 13 -21.01 -0.91 -3.29
CA ARG A 13 -21.45 -2.29 -2.96
C ARG A 13 -20.32 -3.12 -2.34
N ILE A 14 -19.08 -2.95 -2.81
CA ILE A 14 -17.93 -3.60 -2.19
C ILE A 14 -17.80 -3.14 -0.75
N LYS A 15 -17.91 -1.85 -0.44
CA LYS A 15 -17.86 -1.33 0.93
C LYS A 15 -18.84 -2.02 1.88
N THR A 16 -20.05 -2.33 1.41
CA THR A 16 -21.07 -3.01 2.24
C THR A 16 -20.88 -4.52 2.34
N ALA A 17 -20.16 -5.13 1.38
CA ALA A 17 -19.91 -6.55 1.33
C ALA A 17 -18.57 -6.94 1.97
N ASP A 18 -17.54 -6.11 1.77
CA ASP A 18 -16.18 -6.31 2.31
C ASP A 18 -15.48 -4.95 2.47
N GLU A 19 -15.49 -4.43 3.69
CA GLU A 19 -14.86 -3.17 4.06
C GLU A 19 -13.34 -3.21 3.82
N TYR A 20 -12.70 -4.36 4.04
CA TYR A 20 -11.27 -4.52 3.80
C TYR A 20 -10.91 -4.26 2.32
N THR A 21 -11.57 -4.93 1.38
CA THR A 21 -11.31 -4.73 -0.06
C THR A 21 -11.55 -3.28 -0.49
N PHE A 22 -12.56 -2.62 0.09
CA PHE A 22 -12.80 -1.20 -0.19
C PHE A 22 -11.66 -0.31 0.30
N MET A 23 -11.24 -0.47 1.56
CA MET A 23 -10.15 0.33 2.14
C MET A 23 -8.81 0.05 1.45
N HIS A 24 -8.55 -1.19 1.07
CA HIS A 24 -7.43 -1.57 0.24
C HIS A 24 -7.41 -0.81 -1.10
N SER A 25 -8.52 -0.78 -1.81
CA SER A 25 -8.62 -0.02 -3.07
C SER A 25 -8.36 1.48 -2.90
N VAL A 26 -8.82 2.07 -1.79
CA VAL A 26 -8.55 3.48 -1.45
C VAL A 26 -7.06 3.69 -1.15
N ALA A 27 -6.43 2.79 -0.40
CA ALA A 27 -5.01 2.86 -0.09
C ALA A 27 -4.15 2.70 -1.36
N VAL A 28 -4.45 1.71 -2.21
CA VAL A 28 -3.75 1.51 -3.49
C VAL A 28 -3.92 2.73 -4.41
N CYS A 29 -5.09 3.36 -4.45
CA CYS A 29 -5.30 4.63 -5.16
C CYS A 29 -4.34 5.72 -4.68
N ALA A 30 -4.22 5.93 -3.37
CA ALA A 30 -3.33 6.94 -2.80
C ALA A 30 -1.85 6.62 -3.10
N LEU A 31 -1.43 5.36 -2.98
CA LEU A 31 -0.08 4.91 -3.31
C LEU A 31 0.25 5.11 -4.79
N MET A 32 -0.68 4.79 -5.69
CA MET A 32 -0.54 4.99 -7.13
C MET A 32 -0.37 6.47 -7.49
N VAL A 33 -1.16 7.37 -6.88
CA VAL A 33 -1.02 8.82 -7.06
C VAL A 33 0.34 9.30 -6.55
N GLY A 34 0.77 8.85 -5.38
CA GLY A 34 2.08 9.16 -4.82
C GLY A 34 3.22 8.74 -5.74
N LEU A 35 3.17 7.50 -6.23
CA LEU A 35 4.16 6.95 -7.15
C LEU A 35 4.18 7.71 -8.49
N ALA A 36 3.01 8.02 -9.06
CA ALA A 36 2.89 8.79 -10.32
C ALA A 36 3.55 10.17 -10.20
N ARG A 37 3.30 10.88 -9.10
CA ARG A 37 3.93 12.17 -8.79
C ARG A 37 5.44 12.04 -8.60
N GLN A 38 5.90 11.02 -7.89
CA GLN A 38 7.33 10.74 -7.71
C GLN A 38 8.04 10.46 -9.03
N MET A 39 7.35 9.86 -9.99
CA MET A 39 7.86 9.63 -11.33
C MET A 39 7.78 10.87 -12.24
N GLY A 40 7.19 11.97 -11.80
CA GLY A 40 7.00 13.18 -12.57
C GLY A 40 5.95 13.04 -13.67
N LEU A 41 4.97 12.15 -13.53
CA LEU A 41 3.89 12.01 -14.49
C LEU A 41 2.98 13.24 -14.46
N GLY A 42 2.47 13.65 -15.63
CA GLY A 42 1.53 14.76 -15.73
C GLY A 42 0.20 14.48 -15.03
N GLU A 43 -0.61 15.53 -14.83
CA GLU A 43 -1.85 15.48 -14.05
C GLU A 43 -2.82 14.40 -14.56
N GLU A 44 -3.01 14.31 -15.87
CA GLU A 44 -3.89 13.30 -16.47
C GLU A 44 -3.43 11.88 -16.17
N ALA A 45 -2.13 11.58 -16.35
CA ALA A 45 -1.58 10.26 -16.05
C ALA A 45 -1.64 9.96 -14.54
N THR A 46 -1.48 10.97 -13.68
CA THR A 46 -1.64 10.82 -12.23
C THR A 46 -3.08 10.51 -11.85
N GLN A 47 -4.07 11.15 -12.49
CA GLN A 47 -5.48 10.84 -12.29
C GLN A 47 -5.82 9.43 -12.76
N GLN A 48 -5.29 9.00 -13.91
CA GLN A 48 -5.45 7.63 -14.41
C GLN A 48 -4.83 6.61 -13.45
N ALA A 49 -3.66 6.91 -12.88
CA ALA A 49 -3.04 6.06 -11.87
C ALA A 49 -3.93 5.89 -10.63
N GLY A 50 -4.43 6.98 -10.08
CA GLY A 50 -5.36 6.92 -8.94
C GLY A 50 -6.62 6.12 -9.26
N LEU A 51 -7.20 6.34 -10.45
CA LEU A 51 -8.41 5.63 -10.89
C LEU A 51 -8.15 4.13 -11.08
N ALA A 52 -7.00 3.76 -11.65
CA ALA A 52 -6.59 2.37 -11.77
C ALA A 52 -6.45 1.70 -10.41
N GLY A 53 -5.77 2.35 -9.45
CA GLY A 53 -5.65 1.84 -8.09
C GLY A 53 -7.00 1.68 -7.37
N LEU A 54 -7.95 2.61 -7.60
CA LEU A 54 -9.28 2.53 -7.01
C LEU A 54 -10.13 1.38 -7.57
N LEU A 55 -9.94 1.03 -8.84
CA LEU A 55 -10.81 0.09 -9.57
C LEU A 55 -10.17 -1.29 -9.83
N HIS A 56 -8.87 -1.48 -9.53
CA HIS A 56 -8.14 -2.71 -9.90
C HIS A 56 -8.82 -3.98 -9.39
N ASP A 57 -9.38 -3.93 -8.20
CA ASP A 57 -9.98 -5.05 -7.49
C ASP A 57 -11.51 -5.13 -7.61
N LEU A 58 -12.14 -4.31 -8.46
CA LEU A 58 -13.60 -4.27 -8.60
C LEU A 58 -14.22 -5.64 -8.92
N GLY A 59 -13.50 -6.48 -9.64
CA GLY A 59 -13.92 -7.83 -9.97
C GLY A 59 -14.05 -8.78 -8.78
N LYS A 60 -13.48 -8.46 -7.62
CA LYS A 60 -13.67 -9.22 -6.38
C LYS A 60 -15.13 -9.25 -5.91
N ALA A 61 -15.96 -8.31 -6.39
CA ALA A 61 -17.41 -8.33 -6.17
C ALA A 61 -18.10 -9.61 -6.74
N HIS A 62 -17.43 -10.36 -7.64
CA HIS A 62 -17.91 -11.64 -8.17
C HIS A 62 -17.35 -12.85 -7.43
N ILE A 63 -16.46 -12.66 -6.46
CA ILE A 63 -15.91 -13.74 -5.67
C ILE A 63 -16.84 -14.03 -4.49
N PRO A 64 -17.21 -15.29 -4.23
CA PRO A 64 -17.99 -15.64 -3.04
C PRO A 64 -17.31 -15.17 -1.76
N LEU A 65 -18.11 -14.60 -0.84
CA LEU A 65 -17.58 -14.01 0.40
C LEU A 65 -16.85 -15.03 1.27
N GLU A 66 -17.29 -16.30 1.25
CA GLU A 66 -16.62 -17.40 1.95
C GLU A 66 -15.22 -17.70 1.42
N ILE A 67 -14.93 -17.39 0.16
CA ILE A 67 -13.59 -17.50 -0.44
C ILE A 67 -12.80 -16.22 -0.16
N LEU A 68 -13.43 -15.05 -0.34
CA LEU A 68 -12.78 -13.74 -0.16
C LEU A 68 -12.29 -13.57 1.28
N ASN A 69 -13.11 -13.96 2.26
CA ASN A 69 -12.86 -13.81 3.69
C ASN A 69 -12.36 -15.11 4.36
N LYS A 70 -11.92 -16.09 3.58
CA LYS A 70 -11.45 -17.37 4.12
C LYS A 70 -10.20 -17.19 4.98
N PRO A 71 -10.24 -17.61 6.25
CA PRO A 71 -9.04 -17.62 7.06
C PRO A 71 -8.05 -18.69 6.57
N GLY A 72 -6.81 -18.28 6.30
CA GLY A 72 -5.75 -19.19 5.86
C GLY A 72 -5.56 -19.28 4.36
N LYS A 73 -5.04 -20.41 3.89
CA LYS A 73 -4.72 -20.62 2.46
C LYS A 73 -5.95 -21.05 1.68
N LEU A 74 -6.10 -20.52 0.48
CA LEU A 74 -7.08 -21.00 -0.51
C LEU A 74 -6.62 -22.36 -1.06
N SER A 75 -7.57 -23.25 -1.35
CA SER A 75 -7.32 -24.42 -2.18
C SER A 75 -7.02 -24.01 -3.63
N ASP A 76 -6.50 -24.93 -4.43
CA ASP A 76 -6.19 -24.64 -5.84
C ASP A 76 -7.43 -24.21 -6.63
N ALA A 77 -8.60 -24.83 -6.35
CA ALA A 77 -9.86 -24.47 -6.98
C ALA A 77 -10.35 -23.07 -6.57
N GLU A 78 -10.28 -22.73 -5.26
CA GLU A 78 -10.62 -21.41 -4.76
C GLU A 78 -9.65 -20.33 -5.29
N PHE A 79 -8.37 -20.68 -5.37
CA PHE A 79 -7.36 -19.76 -5.93
C PHE A 79 -7.58 -19.52 -7.43
N ALA A 80 -8.02 -20.55 -8.18
CA ALA A 80 -8.39 -20.40 -9.58
C ALA A 80 -9.58 -19.43 -9.75
N LEU A 81 -10.58 -19.49 -8.88
CA LEU A 81 -11.68 -18.52 -8.85
C LEU A 81 -11.17 -17.11 -8.51
N MET A 82 -10.34 -16.98 -7.48
CA MET A 82 -9.74 -15.71 -7.09
C MET A 82 -8.97 -15.06 -8.25
N ARG A 83 -8.20 -15.84 -9.01
CA ARG A 83 -7.44 -15.34 -10.18
C ARG A 83 -8.33 -14.85 -11.33
N GLY A 84 -9.62 -15.09 -11.29
CA GLY A 84 -10.58 -14.59 -12.26
C GLY A 84 -10.99 -13.13 -12.07
N HIS A 85 -10.72 -12.52 -10.89
CA HIS A 85 -11.20 -11.16 -10.59
C HIS A 85 -10.66 -10.07 -11.53
N PRO A 86 -9.40 -10.09 -12.06
CA PRO A 86 -8.98 -9.04 -12.98
C PRO A 86 -9.80 -9.04 -14.27
N GLY A 87 -10.07 -10.23 -14.83
CA GLY A 87 -10.92 -10.38 -16.02
C GLY A 87 -12.37 -9.96 -15.76
N ALA A 88 -12.94 -10.36 -14.61
CA ALA A 88 -14.29 -9.96 -14.20
C ALA A 88 -14.38 -8.44 -14.00
N GLY A 89 -13.40 -7.82 -13.35
CA GLY A 89 -13.32 -6.37 -13.17
C GLY A 89 -13.21 -5.63 -14.50
N HIS A 90 -12.33 -6.08 -15.38
CA HIS A 90 -12.19 -5.52 -16.72
C HIS A 90 -13.52 -5.58 -17.51
N ALA A 91 -14.21 -6.72 -17.47
CA ALA A 91 -15.50 -6.87 -18.15
C ALA A 91 -16.58 -5.92 -17.59
N LEU A 92 -16.61 -5.67 -16.27
CA LEU A 92 -17.51 -4.69 -15.64
C LEU A 92 -17.21 -3.25 -16.06
N LEU A 93 -15.94 -2.94 -16.29
CA LEU A 93 -15.46 -1.60 -16.60
C LEU A 93 -15.49 -1.28 -18.10
N GLN A 94 -15.54 -2.29 -18.96
CA GLN A 94 -15.68 -2.12 -20.42
C GLN A 94 -16.94 -1.33 -20.78
N GLY A 95 -16.84 -0.45 -21.76
CA GLY A 95 -17.96 0.39 -22.21
C GLY A 95 -18.37 1.52 -21.26
N GLN A 96 -17.68 1.68 -20.12
CA GLN A 96 -17.99 2.70 -19.12
C GLN A 96 -17.28 4.06 -19.39
N GLY A 97 -16.64 4.23 -20.53
CA GLY A 97 -15.95 5.48 -20.89
C GLY A 97 -14.64 5.72 -20.11
N LEU A 98 -14.06 4.67 -19.52
CA LEU A 98 -12.79 4.75 -18.81
C LEU A 98 -11.61 4.77 -19.82
N PRO A 99 -10.50 5.46 -19.48
CA PRO A 99 -9.29 5.44 -20.29
C PRO A 99 -8.73 4.01 -20.45
N ALA A 100 -8.27 3.68 -21.67
CA ALA A 100 -7.70 2.37 -21.96
C ALA A 100 -6.55 1.97 -21.01
N PRO A 101 -5.63 2.87 -20.58
CA PRO A 101 -4.60 2.53 -19.61
C PRO A 101 -5.15 2.08 -18.24
N VAL A 102 -6.29 2.64 -17.82
CA VAL A 102 -6.96 2.24 -16.56
C VAL A 102 -7.51 0.83 -16.67
N LEU A 103 -8.20 0.53 -17.77
CA LEU A 103 -8.74 -0.81 -18.06
C LEU A 103 -7.64 -1.87 -18.13
N ASP A 104 -6.54 -1.53 -18.80
CA ASP A 104 -5.36 -2.39 -18.90
C ASP A 104 -4.74 -2.67 -17.52
N ALA A 105 -4.55 -1.66 -16.69
CA ALA A 105 -4.02 -1.83 -15.35
C ALA A 105 -4.94 -2.71 -14.48
N CYS A 106 -6.25 -2.53 -14.54
CA CYS A 106 -7.20 -3.39 -13.84
C CYS A 106 -7.12 -4.86 -14.28
N LEU A 107 -6.85 -5.11 -15.55
CA LEU A 107 -6.72 -6.47 -16.09
C LEU A 107 -5.38 -7.12 -15.74
N HIS A 108 -4.28 -6.33 -15.72
CA HIS A 108 -2.93 -6.86 -15.71
C HIS A 108 -2.12 -6.57 -14.42
N HIS A 109 -2.75 -6.05 -13.35
CA HIS A 109 -2.03 -5.72 -12.09
C HIS A 109 -1.44 -6.94 -11.37
N HIS A 110 -1.81 -8.16 -11.75
CA HIS A 110 -1.20 -9.40 -11.26
C HIS A 110 -0.24 -10.05 -12.25
N GLU A 111 0.07 -9.39 -13.36
CA GLU A 111 1.16 -9.83 -14.21
C GLU A 111 2.51 -9.59 -13.54
N LYS A 112 3.48 -10.45 -13.84
CA LYS A 112 4.83 -10.40 -13.31
C LYS A 112 5.84 -10.26 -14.42
N ILE A 113 6.93 -9.53 -14.17
CA ILE A 113 7.94 -9.27 -15.21
C ILE A 113 8.65 -10.53 -15.74
N ASP A 114 8.58 -11.65 -15.01
CA ASP A 114 9.10 -12.95 -15.43
C ASP A 114 8.10 -13.78 -16.28
N GLY A 115 6.89 -13.25 -16.55
CA GLY A 115 5.84 -13.94 -17.31
C GLY A 115 5.12 -15.05 -16.53
N THR A 116 5.32 -15.17 -15.22
CA THR A 116 4.61 -16.15 -14.37
C THR A 116 3.32 -15.62 -13.76
N GLY A 117 2.95 -14.38 -14.07
CA GLY A 117 1.75 -13.71 -13.60
C GLY A 117 0.45 -14.25 -14.19
N TYR A 118 -0.62 -13.51 -14.02
CA TYR A 118 -1.94 -13.80 -14.59
C TYR A 118 -2.71 -12.50 -14.87
N PRO A 119 -3.71 -12.50 -15.76
CA PRO A 119 -4.35 -13.64 -16.41
C PRO A 119 -3.64 -14.13 -17.68
N HIS A 120 -2.81 -13.33 -18.35
CA HIS A 120 -2.31 -13.60 -19.69
C HIS A 120 -0.86 -14.08 -19.74
N ARG A 121 -0.13 -14.04 -18.61
CA ARG A 121 1.30 -14.37 -18.51
C ARG A 121 2.14 -13.54 -19.47
N LEU A 122 1.93 -12.24 -19.45
CA LEU A 122 2.58 -11.31 -20.36
C LEU A 122 4.08 -11.24 -20.09
N PRO A 123 4.92 -11.20 -21.12
CA PRO A 123 6.32 -10.85 -20.94
C PRO A 123 6.46 -9.39 -20.51
N ALA A 124 7.57 -9.06 -19.83
CA ALA A 124 7.77 -7.75 -19.23
C ALA A 124 7.46 -6.58 -20.16
N GLU A 125 7.90 -6.62 -21.40
CA GLU A 125 7.73 -5.56 -22.38
C GLU A 125 6.27 -5.31 -22.80
N GLN A 126 5.38 -6.26 -22.54
CA GLN A 126 3.95 -6.13 -22.84
C GLN A 126 3.13 -5.65 -21.62
N ILE A 127 3.70 -5.67 -20.41
CA ILE A 127 3.04 -5.15 -19.22
C ILE A 127 3.20 -3.63 -19.20
N THR A 128 2.11 -2.90 -19.24
CA THR A 128 2.15 -1.43 -19.22
C THR A 128 2.75 -0.88 -17.93
N THR A 129 3.30 0.32 -17.99
CA THR A 129 3.84 1.00 -16.79
C THR A 129 2.78 1.10 -15.69
N LEU A 130 1.54 1.41 -16.05
CA LEU A 130 0.46 1.59 -15.09
C LEU A 130 0.10 0.26 -14.39
N ALA A 131 0.08 -0.85 -15.13
CA ALA A 131 -0.14 -2.19 -14.55
C ALA A 131 1.00 -2.60 -13.61
N ARG A 132 2.27 -2.33 -13.97
CA ARG A 132 3.43 -2.58 -13.09
C ARG A 132 3.41 -1.71 -11.82
N MET A 133 2.97 -0.43 -11.94
CA MET A 133 2.78 0.44 -10.78
C MET A 133 1.70 -0.13 -9.84
N ALA A 134 0.57 -0.58 -10.42
CA ALA A 134 -0.51 -1.21 -9.66
C ALA A 134 -0.04 -2.47 -8.92
N ALA A 135 0.74 -3.35 -9.58
CA ALA A 135 1.30 -4.54 -8.95
C ALA A 135 2.16 -4.22 -7.71
N ILE A 136 2.99 -3.16 -7.77
CA ILE A 136 3.83 -2.75 -6.63
C ILE A 136 2.97 -2.20 -5.49
N CYS A 137 2.02 -1.31 -5.78
CA CYS A 137 1.17 -0.67 -4.78
C CYS A 137 0.22 -1.67 -4.11
N ASP A 138 -0.40 -2.56 -4.89
CA ASP A 138 -1.27 -3.65 -4.42
C ASP A 138 -0.52 -4.57 -3.46
N VAL A 139 0.63 -5.11 -3.89
CA VAL A 139 1.45 -5.98 -3.04
C VAL A 139 1.85 -5.30 -1.74
N TYR A 140 2.27 -4.04 -1.78
CA TYR A 140 2.68 -3.31 -0.58
C TYR A 140 1.53 -3.16 0.41
N ASP A 141 0.36 -2.68 -0.05
CA ASP A 141 -0.80 -2.53 0.84
C ASP A 141 -1.28 -3.88 1.36
N ALA A 142 -1.35 -4.91 0.50
CA ALA A 142 -1.79 -6.25 0.89
C ALA A 142 -0.93 -6.91 1.98
N ILE A 143 0.36 -6.56 2.10
CA ILE A 143 1.25 -7.13 3.13
C ILE A 143 1.42 -6.23 4.35
N THR A 144 1.13 -4.92 4.26
CA THR A 144 1.24 -3.97 5.37
C THR A 144 -0.07 -3.71 6.10
N SER A 145 -1.21 -3.97 5.46
CA SER A 145 -2.53 -3.77 6.06
C SER A 145 -2.93 -4.94 6.97
N ASP A 146 -3.55 -4.61 8.10
CA ASP A 146 -4.15 -5.60 8.99
C ASP A 146 -5.35 -6.26 8.31
N ARG A 147 -5.45 -7.57 8.47
CA ARG A 147 -6.62 -8.36 8.06
C ARG A 147 -7.25 -8.99 9.28
N PRO A 148 -8.53 -9.37 9.26
CA PRO A 148 -9.22 -9.94 10.43
C PRO A 148 -8.49 -11.13 11.08
N TYR A 149 -7.64 -11.82 10.33
CA TYR A 149 -6.93 -13.02 10.79
C TYR A 149 -5.41 -12.92 10.73
N LYS A 150 -4.85 -11.74 10.36
CA LYS A 150 -3.41 -11.56 10.18
C LYS A 150 -3.01 -10.10 10.32
N ALA A 151 -2.14 -9.80 11.27
CA ALA A 151 -1.49 -8.48 11.34
C ALA A 151 -0.66 -8.20 10.09
N GLY A 152 -0.68 -6.96 9.64
CA GLY A 152 0.19 -6.46 8.59
C GLY A 152 1.66 -6.55 8.99
N TRP A 153 2.52 -6.67 8.00
CA TRP A 153 3.95 -6.60 8.25
C TRP A 153 4.38 -5.16 8.53
N ASP A 154 5.47 -5.02 9.26
CA ASP A 154 6.12 -3.71 9.40
C ASP A 154 6.43 -3.10 8.01
N PRO A 155 6.11 -1.82 7.78
CA PRO A 155 6.24 -1.18 6.46
C PRO A 155 7.64 -1.27 5.87
N ALA A 156 8.69 -1.09 6.67
CA ALA A 156 10.03 -1.11 6.10
C ALA A 156 10.59 -2.54 5.94
N GLU A 157 10.15 -3.53 6.76
CA GLU A 157 10.41 -4.95 6.50
C GLU A 157 9.72 -5.38 5.20
N SER A 158 8.52 -4.88 4.95
CA SER A 158 7.78 -5.10 3.70
C SER A 158 8.58 -4.59 2.50
N LEU A 159 9.10 -3.37 2.56
CA LEU A 159 9.96 -2.83 1.50
C LEU A 159 11.22 -3.69 1.31
N ARG A 160 11.87 -4.13 2.40
CA ARG A 160 13.06 -4.99 2.29
C ARG A 160 12.75 -6.30 1.53
N ARG A 161 11.65 -6.95 1.84
CA ARG A 161 11.22 -8.19 1.15
C ARG A 161 10.80 -7.94 -0.29
N MET A 162 10.10 -6.85 -0.54
CA MET A 162 9.73 -6.46 -1.90
C MET A 162 10.96 -6.18 -2.78
N ALA A 163 12.05 -5.67 -2.21
CA ALA A 163 13.32 -5.52 -2.94
C ALA A 163 13.86 -6.87 -3.47
N GLU A 164 13.65 -7.97 -2.74
CA GLU A 164 14.02 -9.30 -3.20
C GLU A 164 13.16 -9.74 -4.39
N TRP A 165 11.87 -9.37 -4.41
CA TRP A 165 10.93 -9.71 -5.48
C TRP A 165 11.10 -8.90 -6.76
N THR A 166 11.91 -7.82 -6.74
CA THR A 166 12.26 -7.09 -7.97
C THR A 166 13.17 -7.87 -8.91
N ARG A 167 13.71 -9.01 -8.48
CA ARG A 167 14.54 -9.88 -9.33
C ARG A 167 13.70 -10.57 -10.41
N ASP A 168 12.47 -10.96 -10.05
CA ASP A 168 11.66 -11.83 -10.89
C ASP A 168 10.22 -11.32 -11.10
N HIS A 169 9.64 -10.64 -10.11
CA HIS A 169 8.21 -10.32 -10.12
C HIS A 169 7.89 -8.86 -10.38
N LEU A 170 8.62 -7.92 -9.75
CA LEU A 170 8.31 -6.49 -9.75
C LEU A 170 9.33 -5.69 -10.56
N ASP A 171 8.88 -4.63 -11.21
CA ASP A 171 9.77 -3.71 -11.95
C ASP A 171 10.69 -2.95 -10.97
N GLN A 172 11.99 -3.16 -11.11
CA GLN A 172 13.00 -2.59 -10.22
C GLN A 172 13.04 -1.05 -10.23
N ARG A 173 12.87 -0.42 -11.40
CA ARG A 173 12.89 1.06 -11.52
C ARG A 173 11.67 1.69 -10.85
N LEU A 174 10.50 1.12 -11.09
CA LEU A 174 9.26 1.56 -10.47
C LEU A 174 9.29 1.32 -8.96
N TYR A 175 9.82 0.18 -8.51
CA TYR A 175 10.02 -0.10 -7.10
C TYR A 175 10.95 0.93 -6.43
N GLN A 176 12.07 1.30 -7.06
CA GLN A 176 12.95 2.35 -6.53
C GLN A 176 12.24 3.71 -6.43
N ALA A 177 11.40 4.07 -7.41
CA ALA A 177 10.57 5.27 -7.35
C ALA A 177 9.52 5.16 -6.22
N PHE A 178 8.93 3.98 -6.04
CA PHE A 178 7.98 3.71 -4.96
C PHE A 178 8.62 3.88 -3.57
N VAL A 179 9.80 3.32 -3.34
CA VAL A 179 10.54 3.54 -2.09
C VAL A 179 10.83 5.02 -1.85
N LYS A 180 11.18 5.77 -2.92
CA LYS A 180 11.39 7.22 -2.81
C LYS A 180 10.10 7.98 -2.47
N SER A 181 8.94 7.52 -2.95
CA SER A 181 7.65 8.16 -2.64
C SER A 181 7.21 7.94 -1.19
N LEU A 182 7.55 6.79 -0.60
CA LEU A 182 7.20 6.44 0.78
C LEU A 182 8.22 6.90 1.83
N GLY A 183 9.49 7.06 1.43
CA GLY A 183 10.63 7.24 2.34
C GLY A 183 11.19 5.91 2.87
N ILE A 184 12.41 5.97 3.41
CA ILE A 184 13.11 4.79 3.99
C ILE A 184 12.46 4.36 5.32
N TYR A 185 11.86 5.31 6.02
CA TYR A 185 11.07 5.09 7.21
C TYR A 185 9.63 5.50 6.94
N PRO A 186 8.79 4.62 6.36
CA PRO A 186 7.40 4.95 6.05
C PRO A 186 6.62 5.41 7.27
N VAL A 187 5.55 6.18 7.06
CA VAL A 187 4.61 6.56 8.12
C VAL A 187 4.10 5.30 8.82
N GLY A 188 4.01 5.35 10.14
CA GLY A 188 3.67 4.19 10.98
C GLY A 188 4.88 3.36 11.45
N SER A 189 6.09 3.57 10.90
CA SER A 189 7.29 2.85 11.36
C SER A 189 7.69 3.26 12.78
N LEU A 190 7.93 2.27 13.65
CA LEU A 190 8.52 2.48 14.97
C LEU A 190 10.02 2.62 14.83
N VAL A 191 10.59 3.71 15.37
CA VAL A 191 12.01 4.04 15.24
C VAL A 191 12.61 4.40 16.60
N ARG A 192 13.91 4.10 16.75
CA ARG A 192 14.74 4.58 17.87
C ARG A 192 15.57 5.76 17.41
N LEU A 193 15.55 6.83 18.17
CA LEU A 193 16.40 7.98 17.97
C LEU A 193 17.76 7.83 18.69
N THR A 194 18.73 8.65 18.29
CA THR A 194 20.09 8.66 18.89
C THR A 194 20.10 8.97 20.37
N SER A 195 19.10 9.71 20.87
CA SER A 195 18.88 9.93 22.31
C SER A 195 18.46 8.67 23.10
N GLY A 196 18.06 7.62 22.41
CA GLY A 196 17.44 6.42 23.00
C GLY A 196 15.93 6.55 23.20
N ARG A 197 15.29 7.59 22.66
CA ARG A 197 13.82 7.70 22.64
C ARG A 197 13.24 6.86 21.52
N LEU A 198 12.05 6.26 21.74
CA LEU A 198 11.25 5.63 20.69
C LEU A 198 10.16 6.56 20.23
N GLY A 199 9.91 6.55 18.94
CA GLY A 199 8.85 7.31 18.31
C GLY A 199 8.32 6.60 17.07
N VAL A 200 7.15 7.04 16.64
CA VAL A 200 6.52 6.59 15.41
C VAL A 200 6.63 7.68 14.34
N VAL A 201 6.95 7.29 13.12
CA VAL A 201 6.98 8.22 11.97
C VAL A 201 5.56 8.66 11.65
N THR A 202 5.33 9.98 11.63
CA THR A 202 4.00 10.56 11.37
C THR A 202 3.89 11.19 9.98
N GLU A 203 5.02 11.67 9.43
CA GLU A 203 5.02 12.40 8.15
C GLU A 203 6.40 12.32 7.50
N GLN A 204 6.44 12.27 6.17
CA GLN A 204 7.69 12.39 5.41
C GLN A 204 8.09 13.84 5.24
N SER A 205 9.41 14.11 5.27
CA SER A 205 9.93 15.45 5.01
C SER A 205 10.23 15.62 3.52
N PRO A 206 9.83 16.74 2.89
CA PRO A 206 10.15 17.00 1.50
C PRO A 206 11.67 17.01 1.25
N GLY A 207 12.11 16.31 0.22
CA GLY A 207 13.50 16.33 -0.25
C GLY A 207 14.48 15.44 0.52
N THR A 208 14.06 14.75 1.59
CA THR A 208 14.91 13.80 2.32
C THR A 208 14.16 12.54 2.72
N LEU A 209 14.80 11.38 2.51
CA LEU A 209 14.22 10.08 2.86
C LEU A 209 14.61 9.61 4.28
N LEU A 210 15.54 10.31 4.93
CA LEU A 210 16.16 9.86 6.19
C LEU A 210 15.73 10.67 7.41
N THR A 211 15.07 11.81 7.22
CA THR A 211 14.75 12.76 8.29
C THR A 211 13.24 13.08 8.32
N PRO A 212 12.37 12.07 8.55
CA PRO A 212 10.94 12.29 8.66
C PRO A 212 10.58 13.03 9.94
N ARG A 213 9.29 13.39 10.10
CA ARG A 213 8.72 13.80 11.38
C ARG A 213 8.39 12.58 12.23
N VAL A 214 8.82 12.61 13.48
CA VAL A 214 8.68 11.49 14.41
C VAL A 214 7.99 11.97 15.69
N LYS A 215 6.89 11.31 16.06
CA LYS A 215 6.25 11.52 17.35
C LYS A 215 6.88 10.58 18.37
N VAL A 216 7.74 11.10 19.25
CA VAL A 216 8.37 10.35 20.33
C VAL A 216 7.41 10.23 21.50
N PHE A 217 7.39 9.07 22.18
CA PHE A 217 6.45 8.77 23.25
C PHE A 217 7.00 7.83 24.33
N TYR A 218 8.26 7.35 24.16
CA TYR A 218 8.87 6.42 25.08
C TYR A 218 10.37 6.66 25.21
N SER A 219 10.94 6.42 26.39
CA SER A 219 12.37 6.52 26.67
C SER A 219 12.93 5.16 27.07
N THR A 220 13.88 4.63 26.28
CA THR A 220 14.54 3.34 26.62
C THR A 220 15.53 3.48 27.79
N LYS A 221 15.93 4.70 28.16
CA LYS A 221 16.81 4.94 29.32
C LYS A 221 16.08 4.83 30.65
N SER A 222 14.85 5.35 30.72
CA SER A 222 14.02 5.28 31.92
C SER A 222 13.05 4.10 31.90
N ASP A 223 12.95 3.42 30.75
CA ASP A 223 11.99 2.33 30.49
C ASP A 223 10.53 2.76 30.75
N MET A 224 10.19 4.00 30.36
CA MET A 224 8.88 4.59 30.66
C MET A 224 8.34 5.38 29.47
N ARG A 225 7.02 5.49 29.40
CA ARG A 225 6.35 6.44 28.52
C ARG A 225 6.68 7.86 28.92
N ILE A 226 6.85 8.70 27.92
CA ILE A 226 7.04 10.15 28.08
C ILE A 226 5.89 10.87 27.38
N PRO A 227 5.59 12.13 27.74
CA PRO A 227 4.63 12.93 27.02
C PRO A 227 4.96 12.94 25.52
N PRO A 228 3.97 12.67 24.63
CA PRO A 228 4.24 12.66 23.19
C PRO A 228 4.74 14.01 22.69
N GLU A 229 5.85 14.00 21.96
CA GLU A 229 6.48 15.18 21.37
C GLU A 229 6.72 14.92 19.87
N LEU A 230 6.32 15.87 19.02
CA LEU A 230 6.60 15.81 17.59
C LEU A 230 7.95 16.45 17.30
N ILE A 231 8.86 15.68 16.71
CA ILE A 231 10.20 16.11 16.31
C ILE A 231 10.29 16.09 14.79
N ASP A 232 10.61 17.23 14.19
CA ASP A 232 10.97 17.31 12.78
C ASP A 232 12.47 17.08 12.64
N LEU A 233 12.85 15.89 12.18
CA LEU A 233 14.27 15.53 12.01
C LEU A 233 14.95 16.29 10.86
N SER A 234 14.18 16.95 9.98
CA SER A 234 14.71 17.80 8.91
C SER A 234 14.91 19.26 9.33
N ALA A 235 14.43 19.64 10.51
CA ALA A 235 14.50 21.02 10.98
C ALA A 235 15.95 21.49 11.19
N PRO A 236 16.29 22.72 10.79
CA PRO A 236 17.60 23.28 11.04
C PRO A 236 17.95 23.25 12.55
N GLY A 237 19.09 22.65 12.90
CA GLY A 237 19.55 22.52 14.30
C GLY A 237 18.99 21.28 15.03
N CYS A 238 18.19 20.46 14.43
CA CYS A 238 17.82 19.18 15.00
C CYS A 238 19.07 18.29 15.11
N ARG A 239 19.35 17.81 16.35
CA ARG A 239 20.49 16.91 16.62
C ARG A 239 20.09 15.45 16.68
N GLU A 240 18.80 15.18 16.66
CA GLU A 240 18.28 13.83 16.66
C GLU A 240 18.37 13.20 15.27
N GLN A 241 18.69 11.93 15.26
CA GLN A 241 18.70 11.09 14.06
C GLN A 241 18.04 9.76 14.39
N ILE A 242 17.54 9.07 13.38
CA ILE A 242 17.08 7.69 13.53
C ILE A 242 18.31 6.79 13.65
N ALA A 243 18.50 6.18 14.83
CA ALA A 243 19.57 5.22 15.08
C ALA A 243 19.24 3.85 14.49
N GLY A 244 17.95 3.52 14.36
CA GLY A 244 17.48 2.28 13.78
C GLY A 244 15.97 2.13 13.89
N ARG A 245 15.47 1.08 13.25
CA ARG A 245 14.09 0.65 13.38
C ARG A 245 13.92 -0.26 14.58
N GLU A 246 12.72 -0.27 15.12
CA GLU A 246 12.31 -1.19 16.17
C GLU A 246 11.14 -2.04 15.69
N ASP A 247 11.14 -3.30 16.09
CA ASP A 247 10.03 -4.21 15.83
C ASP A 247 8.87 -3.89 16.78
N PRO A 248 7.70 -3.45 16.28
CA PRO A 248 6.54 -3.15 17.12
C PRO A 248 6.10 -4.33 18.00
N ALA A 249 6.24 -5.57 17.50
CA ALA A 249 5.86 -6.77 18.24
C ALA A 249 6.69 -6.97 19.52
N ARG A 250 7.95 -6.50 19.51
CA ARG A 250 8.84 -6.56 20.68
C ARG A 250 8.42 -5.61 21.80
N TRP A 251 7.82 -4.47 21.44
CA TRP A 251 7.50 -3.40 22.37
C TRP A 251 6.05 -3.40 22.85
N GLN A 252 5.16 -4.05 22.13
CA GLN A 252 3.73 -4.23 22.47
C GLN A 252 3.02 -2.93 22.87
N PHE A 253 3.17 -1.86 22.08
CA PHE A 253 2.44 -0.62 22.28
C PHE A 253 1.06 -0.72 21.61
N PRO A 254 -0.05 -0.88 22.35
CA PRO A 254 -1.38 -1.12 21.77
C PRO A 254 -1.93 0.11 21.02
N ASP A 255 -1.46 1.30 21.38
CA ASP A 255 -1.88 2.58 20.82
C ASP A 255 -0.94 3.12 19.72
N LEU A 256 -0.03 2.28 19.20
CA LEU A 256 0.95 2.74 18.20
C LEU A 256 0.28 3.36 16.98
N ASN A 257 -0.84 2.77 16.52
CA ASN A 257 -1.59 3.29 15.37
C ASN A 257 -2.27 4.63 15.67
N GLU A 258 -2.78 4.85 16.89
CA GLU A 258 -3.33 6.14 17.28
C GLU A 258 -2.29 7.25 17.29
N LEU A 259 -1.06 6.91 17.68
CA LEU A 259 0.03 7.89 17.81
C LEU A 259 0.39 8.52 16.45
N TRP A 260 0.32 7.78 15.35
CA TRP A 260 0.66 8.33 14.03
C TRP A 260 -0.58 8.76 13.23
N SER A 261 -1.70 8.03 13.33
CA SER A 261 -2.91 8.35 12.55
C SER A 261 -3.78 9.44 13.19
N GLY A 262 -3.67 9.62 14.52
CA GLY A 262 -4.56 10.49 15.29
C GLY A 262 -5.99 9.95 15.43
N LEU A 263 -6.26 8.75 14.90
CA LEU A 263 -7.56 8.09 14.99
C LEU A 263 -7.55 7.13 16.19
N PRO A 264 -8.62 7.09 17.01
CA PRO A 264 -8.70 6.14 18.12
C PRO A 264 -8.70 4.71 17.59
N HIS A 265 -8.03 3.83 18.35
CA HIS A 265 -8.05 2.40 18.04
C HIS A 265 -9.49 1.89 18.15
N GLN A 266 -10.06 1.47 17.04
CA GLN A 266 -11.32 0.72 17.07
C GLN A 266 -10.96 -0.77 17.16
N PRO A 267 -11.24 -1.44 18.29
CA PRO A 267 -11.12 -2.89 18.34
C PRO A 267 -12.17 -3.47 17.38
N TRP A 268 -11.72 -4.28 16.46
CA TRP A 268 -12.55 -5.05 15.53
C TRP A 268 -13.31 -6.15 16.24
#